data_c3e793a214fb947405a6d72e9751c38f
#
_entry.id   c3e793a214fb947405a6d72e9751c38f
#
_cell.length_a   1.000
_cell.length_b   1.000
_cell.length_c   1.000
_cell.angle_alpha   90.00
_cell.angle_beta   90.00
_cell.angle_gamma   90.00
#
_symmetry.space_group_name_H-M   'P 1'
#
loop_
_entity.id
_entity.type
_entity.pdbx_description
1 polymer ?
#
loop_
_entity_poly.entity_id
_entity_poly.type
_entity_poly.pdbx_seq_one_letter_code
_entity_poly.pdbx_strand_id
1 'polypeptide(L)'
;MYQRIIKPVLFSLTIERAHRAVLLLLRCIGLIPGGRWLLRKCYAEAHPSLEREVFGIRFPNPVGLAAGFDRNGEAIRELSALGFGFVEIGTVTPRPQGGNPRPRVFRLPRDRAIINRIGL
;
A
#
# COMPACT_ATOMS: atom_id res chain seq x y z
N MET A 1 18.95 1.09 5.98
CA MET A 1 18.08 2.23 6.35
C MET A 1 16.76 1.74 6.93
N TYR A 2 15.95 0.92 6.23
CA TYR A 2 14.64 0.45 6.71
C TYR A 2 14.69 -0.19 8.10
N GLN A 3 15.52 -1.22 8.31
CA GLN A 3 15.59 -1.99 9.56
C GLN A 3 16.01 -1.15 10.78
N ARG A 4 16.88 -0.15 10.58
CA ARG A 4 17.48 0.62 11.68
C ARG A 4 16.75 1.90 12.03
N ILE A 5 16.03 2.49 11.08
CA ILE A 5 15.38 3.81 11.26
C ILE A 5 13.87 3.70 11.04
N ILE A 6 13.42 3.30 9.85
CA ILE A 6 12.00 3.34 9.48
C ILE A 6 11.18 2.34 10.30
N LYS A 7 11.67 1.11 10.42
CA LYS A 7 10.98 0.05 11.16
C LYS A 7 10.75 0.41 12.64
N PRO A 8 11.75 0.85 13.44
CA PRO A 8 11.52 1.26 14.83
C PRO A 8 10.47 2.35 14.96
N VAL A 9 10.52 3.38 14.10
CA VAL A 9 9.56 4.49 14.10
C VAL A 9 8.15 3.99 13.78
N LEU A 10 7.98 3.18 12.75
CA LEU A 10 6.66 2.62 12.40
C LEU A 10 6.16 1.64 13.46
N PHE A 11 7.06 0.95 14.16
CA PHE A 11 6.69 -0.02 15.19
C PHE A 11 6.39 0.61 16.55
N SER A 12 6.81 1.85 16.80
CA SER A 12 6.37 2.62 17.97
C SER A 12 4.91 3.10 17.85
N LEU A 13 4.37 3.13 16.64
CA LEU A 13 2.97 3.46 16.38
C LEU A 13 2.09 2.20 16.36
N THR A 14 0.80 2.39 16.66
CA THR A 14 -0.19 1.33 16.35
C THR A 14 -0.22 1.08 14.85
N ILE A 15 -0.57 -0.14 14.42
CA ILE A 15 -0.58 -0.51 12.99
C ILE A 15 -1.46 0.45 12.18
N GLU A 16 -2.64 0.78 12.69
CA GLU A 16 -3.57 1.68 11.99
C GLU A 16 -3.01 3.11 11.84
N ARG A 17 -2.30 3.61 12.87
CA ARG A 17 -1.62 4.92 12.79
C ARG A 17 -0.46 4.89 11.82
N ALA A 18 0.37 3.85 11.87
CA ALA A 18 1.49 3.67 10.95
C ALA A 18 1.00 3.61 9.49
N HIS A 19 -0.03 2.81 9.23
CA HIS A 19 -0.66 2.68 7.91
C HIS A 19 -1.19 4.03 7.40
N ARG A 20 -1.94 4.75 8.24
CA ARG A 20 -2.47 6.08 7.88
C ARG A 20 -1.36 7.09 7.63
N ALA A 21 -0.30 7.07 8.42
CA ALA A 21 0.86 7.95 8.24
C ALA A 21 1.55 7.68 6.89
N VAL A 22 1.71 6.42 6.50
CA VAL A 22 2.30 6.05 5.19
C VAL A 22 1.42 6.52 4.03
N LEU A 23 0.10 6.32 4.10
CA LEU A 23 -0.80 6.81 3.05
C LEU A 23 -0.78 8.34 2.93
N LEU A 24 -0.79 9.05 4.06
CA LEU A 24 -0.69 10.51 4.07
C LEU A 24 0.64 10.98 3.48
N LEU A 25 1.75 10.35 3.84
CA LEU A 25 3.07 10.66 3.29
C LEU A 25 3.10 10.48 1.77
N LEU A 26 2.57 9.36 1.27
CA LEU A 26 2.48 9.11 -0.17
C LEU A 26 1.66 10.20 -0.88
N ARG A 27 0.51 10.54 -0.33
CA ARG A 27 -0.33 11.65 -0.88
C ARG A 27 0.43 12.97 -0.88
N CYS A 28 1.12 13.32 0.21
CA CYS A 28 1.92 14.55 0.27
C CYS A 28 3.01 14.56 -0.81
N ILE A 29 3.72 13.44 -1.00
CA ILE A 29 4.70 13.30 -2.10
C ILE A 29 4.02 13.49 -3.46
N GLY A 30 2.84 12.93 -3.64
CA GLY A 30 2.06 13.05 -4.88
C GLY A 30 1.61 14.48 -5.22
N LEU A 31 1.47 15.34 -4.22
CA LEU A 31 1.13 16.76 -4.39
C LEU A 31 2.34 17.61 -4.83
N ILE A 32 3.56 17.14 -4.54
CA ILE A 32 4.79 17.86 -4.93
C ILE A 32 5.02 17.66 -6.44
N PRO A 33 5.25 18.72 -7.23
CA PRO A 33 5.64 18.60 -8.61
C PRO A 33 6.86 17.68 -8.77
N GLY A 34 6.77 16.65 -9.61
CA GLY A 34 7.83 15.64 -9.78
C GLY A 34 7.87 14.54 -8.71
N GLY A 35 7.10 14.62 -7.62
CA GLY A 35 7.12 13.62 -6.55
C GLY A 35 6.81 12.20 -7.03
N ARG A 36 5.76 12.02 -7.84
CA ARG A 36 5.43 10.71 -8.46
C ARG A 36 6.50 10.23 -9.44
N TRP A 37 7.12 11.15 -10.18
CA TRP A 37 8.24 10.80 -11.06
C TRP A 37 9.43 10.27 -10.26
N LEU A 38 9.74 10.91 -9.12
CA LEU A 38 10.81 10.47 -8.24
C LEU A 38 10.50 9.08 -7.64
N LEU A 39 9.28 8.85 -7.16
CA LEU A 39 8.86 7.53 -6.68
C LEU A 39 9.07 6.47 -7.77
N ARG A 40 8.60 6.73 -8.99
CA ARG A 40 8.77 5.81 -10.11
C ARG A 40 10.23 5.54 -10.41
N LYS A 41 11.08 6.58 -10.42
CA LYS A 41 12.52 6.42 -10.67
C LYS A 41 13.23 5.61 -9.61
N CYS A 42 12.79 5.69 -8.35
CA CYS A 42 13.41 4.98 -7.22
C CYS A 42 12.93 3.53 -7.06
N TYR A 43 11.70 3.23 -7.45
CA TYR A 43 11.06 1.95 -7.09
C TYR A 43 10.54 1.15 -8.28
N ALA A 44 10.21 1.78 -9.41
CA ALA A 44 9.69 1.04 -10.55
C ALA A 44 10.82 0.37 -11.33
N GLU A 45 10.71 -0.95 -11.44
CA GLU A 45 11.58 -1.76 -12.30
C GLU A 45 10.86 -2.04 -13.60
N ALA A 46 11.46 -1.66 -14.71
CA ALA A 46 10.94 -1.90 -16.04
C ALA A 46 11.87 -2.83 -16.82
N HIS A 47 11.46 -4.06 -16.98
CA HIS A 47 12.20 -5.04 -17.77
C HIS A 47 11.23 -5.87 -18.64
N PRO A 48 11.48 -6.05 -19.93
CA PRO A 48 10.57 -6.79 -20.83
C PRO A 48 10.22 -8.19 -20.35
N SER A 49 11.14 -8.89 -19.67
CA SER A 49 10.88 -10.23 -19.13
C SER A 49 9.86 -10.26 -17.97
N LEU A 50 9.57 -9.12 -17.37
CA LEU A 50 8.58 -8.99 -16.30
C LEU A 50 7.17 -8.75 -16.84
N GLU A 51 7.04 -8.29 -18.09
CA GLU A 51 5.73 -8.03 -18.70
C GLU A 51 4.92 -9.31 -18.82
N ARG A 52 3.64 -9.21 -18.54
CA ARG A 52 2.67 -10.30 -18.70
C ARG A 52 1.41 -9.76 -19.36
N GLU A 53 0.83 -10.59 -20.20
CA GLU A 53 -0.50 -10.33 -20.77
C GLU A 53 -1.47 -11.39 -20.24
N VAL A 54 -2.55 -10.94 -19.62
CA VAL A 54 -3.58 -11.79 -19.05
C VAL A 54 -4.94 -11.22 -19.43
N PHE A 55 -5.79 -12.02 -20.08
CA PHE A 55 -7.11 -11.61 -20.59
C PHE A 55 -7.06 -10.39 -21.54
N GLY A 56 -5.98 -10.27 -22.34
CA GLY A 56 -5.79 -9.12 -23.24
C GLY A 56 -5.34 -7.82 -22.53
N ILE A 57 -5.07 -7.87 -21.24
CA ILE A 57 -4.56 -6.74 -20.46
C ILE A 57 -3.05 -6.93 -20.25
N ARG A 58 -2.28 -5.90 -20.58
CA ARG A 58 -0.83 -5.91 -20.40
C ARG A 58 -0.46 -5.36 -19.02
N PHE A 59 0.26 -6.16 -18.25
CA PHE A 59 0.82 -5.80 -16.94
C PHE A 59 2.33 -5.59 -17.07
N PRO A 60 2.89 -4.46 -16.59
CA PRO A 60 4.32 -4.18 -16.68
C PRO A 60 5.18 -5.13 -15.84
N ASN A 61 4.60 -5.74 -14.81
CA ASN A 61 5.21 -6.81 -14.01
C ASN A 61 4.12 -7.60 -13.27
N PRO A 62 4.41 -8.81 -12.77
CA PRO A 62 3.44 -9.67 -12.10
C PRO A 62 3.18 -9.34 -10.62
N VAL A 63 3.81 -8.29 -10.07
CA VAL A 63 3.68 -7.94 -8.65
C VAL A 63 2.60 -6.88 -8.49
N GLY A 64 1.52 -7.21 -7.81
CA GLY A 64 0.42 -6.30 -7.52
C GLY A 64 0.33 -5.95 -6.04
N LEU A 65 -0.28 -4.81 -5.76
CA LEU A 65 -0.69 -4.46 -4.41
C LEU A 65 -2.09 -5.00 -4.16
N ALA A 66 -2.22 -5.90 -3.17
CA ALA A 66 -3.49 -6.51 -2.81
C ALA A 66 -4.47 -5.51 -2.15
N ALA A 67 -5.76 -5.80 -2.28
CA ALA A 67 -6.82 -5.08 -1.58
C ALA A 67 -6.58 -5.02 -0.06
N GLY A 68 -7.08 -3.94 0.56
CA GLY A 68 -6.96 -3.71 2.01
C GLY A 68 -5.87 -2.72 2.40
N PHE A 69 -4.86 -2.47 1.56
CA PHE A 69 -3.89 -1.42 1.84
C PHE A 69 -4.49 -0.03 1.60
N ASP A 70 -5.01 0.22 0.42
CA ASP A 70 -5.74 1.46 0.10
C ASP A 70 -7.22 1.16 -0.15
N ARG A 71 -7.97 1.01 0.94
CA ARG A 71 -9.39 0.59 0.88
C ARG A 71 -10.30 1.60 0.20
N ASN A 72 -9.95 2.88 0.30
CA ASN A 72 -10.78 3.97 -0.21
C ASN A 72 -10.27 4.55 -1.53
N GLY A 73 -9.15 4.06 -2.07
CA GLY A 73 -8.55 4.60 -3.28
C GLY A 73 -7.94 5.99 -3.10
N GLU A 74 -7.38 6.27 -1.92
CA GLU A 74 -6.89 7.60 -1.57
C GLU A 74 -5.52 7.94 -2.17
N ALA A 75 -4.73 6.92 -2.54
CA ALA A 75 -3.34 7.07 -3.00
C ALA A 75 -3.01 6.21 -4.23
N ILE A 76 -3.98 5.94 -5.09
CA ILE A 76 -3.83 5.04 -6.25
C ILE A 76 -2.66 5.45 -7.16
N ARG A 77 -2.56 6.74 -7.48
CA ARG A 77 -1.52 7.27 -8.38
C ARG A 77 -0.13 7.14 -7.79
N GLU A 78 0.00 7.34 -6.49
CA GLU A 78 1.25 7.25 -5.74
C GLU A 78 1.67 5.78 -5.57
N LEU A 79 0.72 4.90 -5.25
CA LEU A 79 0.95 3.46 -5.17
C LEU A 79 1.36 2.87 -6.51
N SER A 80 0.71 3.28 -7.61
CA SER A 80 1.13 2.88 -8.97
C SER A 80 2.54 3.39 -9.30
N ALA A 81 2.95 4.54 -8.76
CA ALA A 81 4.30 5.07 -8.95
C ALA A 81 5.37 4.30 -8.18
N LEU A 82 5.00 3.48 -7.19
CA LEU A 82 5.93 2.57 -6.49
C LEU A 82 6.33 1.33 -7.30
N GLY A 83 5.83 1.20 -8.54
CA GLY A 83 6.26 0.15 -9.44
C GLY A 83 5.41 -1.13 -9.42
N PHE A 84 4.28 -1.15 -8.73
CA PHE A 84 3.33 -2.26 -8.83
C PHE A 84 2.78 -2.37 -10.24
N GLY A 85 2.68 -3.59 -10.76
CA GLY A 85 2.07 -3.88 -12.06
C GLY A 85 0.56 -3.64 -12.07
N PHE A 86 -0.08 -3.77 -10.93
CA PHE A 86 -1.48 -3.43 -10.69
C PHE A 86 -1.72 -3.09 -9.22
N VAL A 87 -2.83 -2.41 -8.95
CA VAL A 87 -3.25 -2.04 -7.59
C VAL A 87 -4.71 -2.45 -7.44
N GLU A 88 -4.99 -3.28 -6.44
CA GLU A 88 -6.35 -3.67 -6.09
C GLU A 88 -6.85 -2.80 -4.95
N ILE A 89 -8.04 -2.22 -5.13
CA ILE A 89 -8.67 -1.33 -4.15
C ILE A 89 -9.84 -2.05 -3.52
N GLY A 90 -10.11 -1.73 -2.29
CA GLY A 90 -11.32 -2.21 -1.64
C GLY A 90 -11.07 -2.88 -0.29
N THR A 91 -12.11 -3.45 0.23
CA THR A 91 -13.42 -3.77 -0.38
C THR A 91 -14.23 -2.51 -0.62
N VAL A 92 -14.87 -2.41 -1.80
CA VAL A 92 -15.84 -1.34 -2.10
C VAL A 92 -17.23 -1.81 -1.66
N THR A 93 -17.91 -0.99 -0.86
CA THR A 93 -19.25 -1.29 -0.35
C THR A 93 -20.23 -0.21 -0.80
N PRO A 94 -21.52 -0.54 -1.05
CA PRO A 94 -22.52 0.42 -1.51
C PRO A 94 -22.86 1.49 -0.45
N ARG A 95 -22.53 1.22 0.80
CA ARG A 95 -22.66 2.18 1.92
C ARG A 95 -21.39 2.18 2.75
N PRO A 96 -21.01 3.32 3.37
CA PRO A 96 -19.87 3.39 4.24
C PRO A 96 -19.95 2.38 5.40
N GLN A 97 -18.86 1.64 5.63
CA GLN A 97 -18.73 0.67 6.71
C GLN A 97 -17.69 1.14 7.71
N GLY A 98 -18.08 1.25 8.98
CA GLY A 98 -17.16 1.65 10.06
C GLY A 98 -16.19 0.54 10.46
N GLY A 99 -16.59 -0.71 10.21
CA GLY A 99 -15.89 -1.89 10.69
C GLY A 99 -15.99 -2.07 12.21
N ASN A 100 -15.26 -3.04 12.73
CA ASN A 100 -15.24 -3.36 14.16
C ASN A 100 -14.58 -2.26 15.00
N PRO A 101 -14.91 -2.18 16.32
CA PRO A 101 -14.24 -1.28 17.25
C PRO A 101 -12.72 -1.51 17.29
N ARG A 102 -11.97 -0.43 17.49
CA ARG A 102 -10.53 -0.46 17.65
C ARG A 102 -10.13 -0.88 19.08
N PRO A 103 -8.95 -1.53 19.28
CA PRO A 103 -7.97 -1.95 18.27
C PRO A 103 -8.44 -3.19 17.49
N ARG A 104 -8.14 -3.24 16.22
CA ARG A 104 -8.62 -4.31 15.32
C ARG A 104 -7.54 -4.90 14.40
N VAL A 105 -6.30 -4.43 14.55
CA VAL A 105 -5.13 -4.99 13.88
C VAL A 105 -4.01 -5.15 14.89
N PHE A 106 -3.43 -6.35 14.96
CA PHE A 106 -2.46 -6.74 15.99
C PHE A 106 -1.20 -7.32 15.33
N ARG A 107 -0.03 -6.90 15.81
CA ARG A 107 1.25 -7.49 15.44
C ARG A 107 1.57 -8.66 16.35
N LEU A 108 2.06 -9.72 15.77
CA LEU A 108 2.63 -10.87 16.47
C LEU A 108 4.13 -10.94 16.13
N PRO A 109 5.00 -10.16 16.82
CA PRO A 109 6.42 -10.04 16.45
C PRO A 109 7.18 -11.35 16.51
N ARG A 110 6.85 -12.23 17.46
CA ARG A 110 7.49 -13.54 17.62
C ARG A 110 7.20 -14.45 16.43
N ASP A 111 5.97 -14.43 15.94
CA ASP A 111 5.49 -15.25 14.82
C ASP A 111 5.68 -14.57 13.45
N ARG A 112 6.21 -13.33 13.44
CA ARG A 112 6.32 -12.50 12.25
C ARG A 112 5.01 -12.34 11.49
N ALA A 113 3.90 -12.27 12.22
CA ALA A 113 2.55 -12.26 11.67
C ALA A 113 1.76 -11.02 12.08
N ILE A 114 0.66 -10.80 11.39
CA ILE A 114 -0.35 -9.79 11.70
C ILE A 114 -1.72 -10.47 11.70
N ILE A 115 -2.50 -10.23 12.74
CA ILE A 115 -3.90 -10.65 12.84
C ILE A 115 -4.78 -9.42 12.76
N ASN A 116 -5.90 -9.53 12.10
CA ASN A 116 -6.89 -8.46 12.08
C ASN A 116 -8.31 -8.99 12.28
N ARG A 117 -9.17 -8.08 12.75
CA ARG A 117 -10.62 -8.22 12.85
C ARG A 117 -11.29 -6.95 12.35
N ILE A 118 -10.89 -6.46 11.18
CA ILE A 118 -11.32 -5.14 10.69
C ILE A 118 -12.84 -5.08 10.54
N GLY A 119 -13.45 -6.12 10.02
CA GLY A 119 -14.88 -6.14 9.71
C GLY A 119 -15.23 -5.23 8.54
N LEU A 120 -16.21 -5.62 7.78
CA LEU A 120 -16.78 -4.87 6.66
C LEU A 120 -18.23 -4.53 6.99
#